data_cad5002104bc7731a190e7905e706db2
#
_entry.id   cad5002104bc7731a190e7905e706db2
#
_cell.length_a   1.000
_cell.length_b   1.000
_cell.length_c   1.000
_cell.angle_alpha   90.00
_cell.angle_beta   90.00
_cell.angle_gamma   90.00
#
_symmetry.space_group_name_H-M   'P 1'
#
loop_
_entity.id
_entity.type
_entity.pdbx_description
1 polymer ?
#
loop_
_entity_poly.entity_id
_entity_poly.type
_entity_poly.pdbx_seq_one_letter_code
_entity_poly.pdbx_strand_id
1 'polypeptide(L)'
;MISFASWKSPSPEPFAASGRYSRFGELTRPRARDLRLYGTDGTTFTTNTDGSITVTDSQVLTAGNPTQFTLPFNDFNVRSWRSNLVLRWEYRRGSTLYVVWQQNRSADVANGDLVSFGGLVDPFRNRVGRYGFDDPLVDHRMTNFFAIKINYWLAM
;
A
#
# COMPACT_ATOMS: atom_id res chain seq x y z
N MET A 1 30.41 10.78 37.36
CA MET A 1 29.38 9.77 36.99
C MET A 1 29.21 9.85 35.49
N ILE A 2 29.69 8.84 34.74
CA ILE A 2 29.59 8.87 33.26
C ILE A 2 28.34 8.09 32.90
N SER A 3 27.35 8.78 32.39
CA SER A 3 26.12 8.17 31.86
C SER A 3 26.27 8.05 30.35
N PHE A 4 26.13 6.85 29.82
CA PHE A 4 26.16 6.60 28.37
C PHE A 4 24.73 6.37 27.90
N ALA A 5 24.26 7.25 27.02
CA ALA A 5 23.06 7.02 26.24
C ALA A 5 23.45 6.69 24.80
N SER A 6 23.01 5.57 24.30
CA SER A 6 23.10 5.23 22.89
C SER A 6 21.69 5.11 22.33
N TRP A 7 21.45 5.73 21.21
CA TRP A 7 20.22 5.62 20.46
C TRP A 7 20.53 5.00 19.10
N LYS A 8 19.71 4.10 18.69
CA LYS A 8 19.68 3.70 17.29
C LYS A 8 18.73 4.68 16.60
N SER A 9 19.23 5.39 15.61
CA SER A 9 18.45 6.33 14.80
C SER A 9 17.15 5.67 14.35
N PRO A 10 16.02 6.38 14.39
CA PRO A 10 14.80 5.84 13.80
C PRO A 10 15.09 5.46 12.35
N SER A 11 14.78 4.23 11.99
CA SER A 11 14.91 3.76 10.62
C SER A 11 13.54 3.85 9.96
N PRO A 12 13.23 4.95 9.25
CA PRO A 12 11.99 5.04 8.50
C PRO A 12 12.10 4.20 7.24
N GLU A 13 11.11 3.38 7.00
CA GLU A 13 10.99 2.53 5.82
C GLU A 13 9.70 2.91 5.06
N PRO A 14 9.76 3.96 4.23
CA PRO A 14 8.65 4.32 3.37
C PRO A 14 8.53 3.33 2.21
N PHE A 15 7.31 2.95 1.90
CA PHE A 15 6.98 2.16 0.73
C PHE A 15 5.75 2.75 0.04
N ALA A 16 5.78 2.84 -1.28
CA ALA A 16 4.62 3.20 -2.07
C ALA A 16 4.64 2.45 -3.40
N ALA A 17 3.49 1.94 -3.78
CA ALA A 17 3.27 1.33 -5.08
C ALA A 17 1.88 1.72 -5.59
N SER A 18 1.78 2.07 -6.86
CA SER A 18 0.51 2.32 -7.51
C SER A 18 0.52 1.76 -8.92
N GLY A 19 -0.63 1.33 -9.40
CA GLY A 19 -0.80 0.85 -10.75
C GLY A 19 -2.16 1.26 -11.29
N ARG A 20 -2.16 1.76 -12.52
CA ARG A 20 -3.36 2.02 -13.31
C ARG A 20 -3.32 1.15 -14.55
N TYR A 21 -4.34 0.37 -14.73
CA TYR A 21 -4.48 -0.51 -15.88
C TYR A 21 -5.27 0.18 -16.98
N SER A 22 -4.78 0.09 -18.19
CA SER A 22 -5.42 0.66 -19.38
C SER A 22 -5.09 -0.18 -20.60
N ARG A 23 -5.87 0.00 -21.67
CA ARG A 23 -5.67 -0.71 -22.93
C ARG A 23 -5.76 -2.23 -22.78
N PHE A 24 -6.87 -2.68 -22.22
CA PHE A 24 -7.16 -4.10 -22.05
C PHE A 24 -7.26 -4.79 -23.40
N GLY A 25 -6.77 -6.01 -23.46
CA GLY A 25 -6.79 -6.81 -24.68
C GLY A 25 -6.38 -8.25 -24.40
N GLU A 26 -6.48 -9.07 -25.40
CA GLU A 26 -6.08 -10.48 -25.38
C GLU A 26 -4.98 -10.77 -26.40
N LEU A 27 -4.24 -11.82 -26.19
CA LEU A 27 -3.29 -12.30 -27.18
C LEU A 27 -4.06 -12.93 -28.35
N THR A 28 -3.73 -12.55 -29.58
CA THR A 28 -4.36 -13.10 -30.79
C THR A 28 -4.14 -14.60 -30.94
N ARG A 29 -3.07 -15.13 -30.35
CA ARG A 29 -2.72 -16.57 -30.27
C ARG A 29 -1.71 -16.81 -29.16
N PRO A 30 -1.56 -18.05 -28.67
CA PRO A 30 -0.53 -18.37 -27.69
C PRO A 30 0.87 -17.91 -28.16
N ARG A 31 1.61 -17.20 -27.30
CA ARG A 31 2.93 -16.61 -27.57
C ARG A 31 2.96 -15.50 -28.65
N ALA A 32 1.83 -14.92 -29.02
CA ALA A 32 1.78 -13.72 -29.87
C ALA A 32 2.46 -12.55 -29.15
N ARG A 33 2.98 -11.60 -29.93
CA ARG A 33 3.53 -10.33 -29.43
C ARG A 33 2.54 -9.18 -29.63
N ASP A 34 1.49 -9.42 -30.40
CA ASP A 34 0.42 -8.53 -30.73
C ASP A 34 -0.81 -8.79 -29.85
N LEU A 35 -1.46 -7.71 -29.44
CA LEU A 35 -2.68 -7.72 -28.64
C LEU A 35 -3.86 -7.28 -29.52
N ARG A 36 -4.96 -8.03 -29.45
CA ARG A 36 -6.28 -7.56 -29.89
C ARG A 36 -6.85 -6.71 -28.77
N LEU A 37 -6.90 -5.40 -28.96
CA LEU A 37 -7.40 -4.48 -27.94
C LEU A 37 -8.94 -4.52 -27.90
N TYR A 38 -9.50 -4.57 -26.70
CA TYR A 38 -10.94 -4.45 -26.52
C TYR A 38 -11.41 -3.03 -26.89
N GLY A 39 -12.56 -2.95 -27.56
CA GLY A 39 -13.06 -1.75 -28.21
C GLY A 39 -12.69 -1.63 -29.68
N THR A 40 -11.96 -2.63 -30.22
CA THR A 40 -11.64 -2.76 -31.65
C THR A 40 -11.98 -4.16 -32.15
N ASP A 41 -11.90 -4.40 -33.45
CA ASP A 41 -11.99 -5.72 -34.09
C ASP A 41 -13.20 -6.56 -33.62
N GLY A 42 -14.39 -5.95 -33.60
CA GLY A 42 -15.63 -6.62 -33.22
C GLY A 42 -15.84 -6.81 -31.74
N THR A 43 -14.99 -6.21 -30.90
CA THR A 43 -15.21 -6.12 -29.48
C THR A 43 -15.69 -4.73 -29.05
N THR A 44 -16.56 -4.66 -28.05
CA THR A 44 -16.94 -3.43 -27.36
C THR A 44 -16.71 -3.60 -25.86
N PHE A 45 -16.55 -2.50 -25.14
CA PHE A 45 -16.48 -2.57 -23.68
C PHE A 45 -17.26 -1.42 -23.03
N THR A 46 -17.78 -1.68 -21.85
CA THR A 46 -18.50 -0.71 -21.01
C THR A 46 -17.88 -0.73 -19.63
N THR A 47 -17.57 0.45 -19.09
CA THR A 47 -17.11 0.59 -17.71
C THR A 47 -18.32 0.64 -16.78
N ASN A 48 -18.36 -0.23 -15.81
CA ASN A 48 -19.40 -0.32 -14.80
C ASN A 48 -19.15 0.70 -13.65
N THR A 49 -20.15 0.89 -12.82
CA THR A 49 -20.09 1.84 -11.69
C THR A 49 -19.07 1.44 -10.62
N ASP A 50 -18.74 0.16 -10.52
CA ASP A 50 -17.71 -0.39 -9.61
C ASP A 50 -16.30 -0.32 -10.21
N GLY A 51 -16.15 0.28 -11.40
CA GLY A 51 -14.88 0.38 -12.12
C GLY A 51 -14.51 -0.87 -12.93
N SER A 52 -15.24 -1.98 -12.80
CA SER A 52 -15.06 -3.17 -13.64
C SER A 52 -15.43 -2.86 -15.10
N ILE A 53 -14.93 -3.68 -16.02
CA ILE A 53 -15.15 -3.53 -17.45
C ILE A 53 -15.86 -4.75 -17.99
N THR A 54 -17.06 -4.57 -18.55
CA THR A 54 -17.75 -5.63 -19.28
C THR A 54 -17.35 -5.56 -20.76
N VAL A 55 -16.78 -6.63 -21.26
CA VAL A 55 -16.40 -6.79 -22.66
C VAL A 55 -17.41 -7.66 -23.36
N THR A 56 -17.84 -7.24 -24.55
CA THR A 56 -18.70 -8.01 -25.46
C THR A 56 -17.93 -8.29 -26.75
N ASP A 57 -17.77 -9.56 -27.08
CA ASP A 57 -17.13 -10.00 -28.32
C ASP A 57 -18.14 -10.56 -29.28
N SER A 58 -18.37 -9.87 -30.41
CA SER A 58 -19.30 -10.26 -31.45
C SER A 58 -18.74 -11.31 -32.41
N GLN A 59 -17.41 -11.53 -32.39
CA GLN A 59 -16.76 -12.54 -33.25
C GLN A 59 -16.80 -13.95 -32.61
N VAL A 60 -16.95 -14.01 -31.30
CA VAL A 60 -17.08 -15.27 -30.56
C VAL A 60 -18.52 -15.39 -30.07
N LEU A 61 -19.23 -16.40 -30.55
CA LEU A 61 -20.61 -16.63 -30.17
C LEU A 61 -20.71 -17.78 -29.18
N THR A 62 -21.38 -17.54 -28.07
CA THR A 62 -21.75 -18.57 -27.12
C THR A 62 -23.26 -18.80 -27.21
N ALA A 63 -23.67 -20.00 -27.61
CA ALA A 63 -25.08 -20.35 -27.87
C ALA A 63 -25.79 -19.37 -28.83
N GLY A 64 -25.08 -18.88 -29.87
CA GLY A 64 -25.61 -17.94 -30.88
C GLY A 64 -25.60 -16.47 -30.45
N ASN A 65 -25.18 -16.12 -29.27
CA ASN A 65 -25.09 -14.74 -28.79
C ASN A 65 -23.61 -14.32 -28.65
N PRO A 66 -23.32 -13.01 -28.79
CA PRO A 66 -22.00 -12.46 -28.49
C PRO A 66 -21.51 -12.88 -27.09
N THR A 67 -20.25 -13.30 -27.02
CA THR A 67 -19.67 -13.68 -25.72
C THR A 67 -19.44 -12.45 -24.87
N GLN A 68 -19.85 -12.52 -23.60
CA GLN A 68 -19.62 -11.44 -22.63
C GLN A 68 -18.83 -11.96 -21.43
N PHE A 69 -17.92 -11.13 -20.95
CA PHE A 69 -17.18 -11.39 -19.71
C PHE A 69 -16.80 -10.07 -19.05
N THR A 70 -16.54 -10.12 -17.75
CA THR A 70 -16.20 -8.95 -16.96
C THR A 70 -14.76 -9.03 -16.46
N LEU A 71 -14.00 -7.96 -16.67
CA LEU A 71 -12.69 -7.75 -16.12
C LEU A 71 -12.84 -6.98 -14.80
N PRO A 72 -12.27 -7.45 -13.70
CA PRO A 72 -12.37 -6.74 -12.44
C PRO A 72 -11.58 -5.43 -12.47
N PHE A 73 -11.99 -4.50 -11.62
CA PHE A 73 -11.20 -3.30 -11.36
C PHE A 73 -9.94 -3.69 -10.57
N ASN A 74 -8.76 -3.41 -11.11
CA ASN A 74 -7.49 -3.82 -10.54
C ASN A 74 -6.54 -2.65 -10.27
N ASP A 75 -6.98 -1.41 -10.47
CA ASP A 75 -6.17 -0.24 -10.12
C ASP A 75 -5.90 -0.24 -8.62
N PHE A 76 -4.68 0.11 -8.24
CA PHE A 76 -4.29 0.09 -6.84
C PHE A 76 -3.34 1.24 -6.49
N ASN A 77 -3.34 1.63 -5.23
CA ASN A 77 -2.43 2.58 -4.65
C ASN A 77 -2.18 2.19 -3.19
N VAL A 78 -1.05 1.55 -2.94
CA VAL A 78 -0.66 1.04 -1.63
C VAL A 78 0.48 1.88 -1.08
N ARG A 79 0.36 2.31 0.16
CA ARG A 79 1.38 3.07 0.88
C ARG A 79 1.61 2.46 2.23
N SER A 80 2.86 2.35 2.64
CA SER A 80 3.18 1.96 4.00
C SER A 80 4.37 2.74 4.54
N TRP A 81 4.35 2.88 5.84
CA TRP A 81 5.46 3.46 6.58
C TRP A 81 5.71 2.64 7.84
N ARG A 82 6.92 2.25 7.99
CA ARG A 82 7.39 1.59 9.20
C ARG A 82 8.49 2.45 9.81
N SER A 83 8.45 2.61 11.12
CA SER A 83 9.53 3.23 11.86
C SER A 83 9.81 2.45 13.13
N ASN A 84 11.08 2.38 13.49
CA ASN A 84 11.55 1.70 14.70
C ASN A 84 12.56 2.60 15.40
N LEU A 85 12.27 2.95 16.64
CA LEU A 85 13.15 3.71 17.52
C LEU A 85 13.54 2.84 18.70
N VAL A 86 14.83 2.71 18.95
CA VAL A 86 15.36 2.04 20.14
C VAL A 86 16.29 2.99 20.87
N LEU A 87 15.94 3.32 22.10
CA LEU A 87 16.78 4.06 23.03
C LEU A 87 17.30 3.07 24.08
N ARG A 88 18.62 3.03 24.24
CA ARG A 88 19.28 2.36 25.34
C ARG A 88 20.02 3.41 26.18
N TRP A 89 19.72 3.46 27.44
CA TRP A 89 20.36 4.38 28.38
C TRP A 89 20.89 3.63 29.60
N GLU A 90 22.18 3.72 29.80
CA GLU A 90 22.82 3.23 31.03
C GLU A 90 22.85 4.38 32.05
N TYR A 91 21.87 4.39 32.95
CA TYR A 91 21.71 5.44 33.93
C TYR A 91 22.59 5.23 35.19
N ARG A 92 23.08 4.00 35.42
CA ARG A 92 24.03 3.60 36.45
C ARG A 92 24.84 2.41 35.94
N ARG A 93 26.06 2.21 36.42
CA ARG A 93 26.90 1.07 36.02
C ARG A 93 26.13 -0.26 36.20
N GLY A 94 25.99 -1.01 35.13
CA GLY A 94 25.25 -2.26 35.10
C GLY A 94 23.71 -2.12 35.09
N SER A 95 23.15 -0.89 35.18
CA SER A 95 21.71 -0.65 35.19
C SER A 95 21.31 0.09 33.93
N THR A 96 20.43 -0.52 33.15
CA THR A 96 20.04 -0.01 31.81
C THR A 96 18.54 0.13 31.65
N LEU A 97 18.13 1.19 30.98
CA LEU A 97 16.77 1.44 30.49
C LEU A 97 16.76 1.24 28.99
N TYR A 98 15.80 0.49 28.50
CA TYR A 98 15.47 0.37 27.09
C TYR A 98 14.09 0.93 26.85
N VAL A 99 13.95 1.77 25.83
CA VAL A 99 12.68 2.24 25.31
C VAL A 99 12.62 1.87 23.85
N VAL A 100 11.60 1.11 23.47
CA VAL A 100 11.36 0.71 22.09
C VAL A 100 10.02 1.30 21.66
N TRP A 101 10.03 1.98 20.54
CA TRP A 101 8.81 2.44 19.89
C TRP A 101 8.83 2.00 18.43
N GLN A 102 7.81 1.25 18.05
CA GLN A 102 7.58 0.82 16.68
C GLN A 102 6.26 1.40 16.20
N GLN A 103 6.27 1.92 14.99
CA GLN A 103 5.09 2.41 14.33
C GLN A 103 4.98 1.76 12.96
N ASN A 104 3.78 1.24 12.66
CA ASN A 104 3.43 0.76 11.34
C ASN A 104 2.16 1.49 10.91
N ARG A 105 2.20 2.09 9.73
CA ARG A 105 1.03 2.72 9.09
C ARG A 105 0.94 2.21 7.67
N SER A 106 -0.26 1.85 7.23
CA SER A 106 -0.54 1.49 5.86
C SER A 106 -1.83 2.13 5.40
N ALA A 107 -1.92 2.41 4.12
CA ALA A 107 -3.14 2.84 3.47
C ALA A 107 -3.23 2.14 2.11
N ASP A 108 -4.40 1.64 1.80
CA ASP A 108 -4.76 1.08 0.51
C ASP A 108 -5.92 1.88 -0.06
N VAL A 109 -5.75 2.35 -1.28
CA VAL A 109 -6.77 3.13 -1.99
C VAL A 109 -7.06 2.43 -3.30
N ALA A 110 -8.30 2.03 -3.49
CA ALA A 110 -8.75 1.39 -4.72
C ALA A 110 -8.89 2.42 -5.86
N ASN A 111 -7.81 3.12 -6.16
CA ASN A 111 -7.71 3.98 -7.33
C ASN A 111 -6.29 3.90 -7.91
N GLY A 112 -6.16 4.03 -9.21
CA GLY A 112 -4.86 3.99 -9.89
C GLY A 112 -4.11 5.32 -9.86
N ASP A 113 -4.37 6.21 -8.91
CA ASP A 113 -3.67 7.49 -8.81
C ASP A 113 -2.20 7.27 -8.49
N LEU A 114 -1.33 7.86 -9.29
CA LEU A 114 0.10 7.74 -9.10
C LEU A 114 0.51 8.37 -7.75
N VAL A 115 1.34 7.65 -7.01
CA VAL A 115 1.89 8.16 -5.76
C VAL A 115 2.91 9.25 -6.07
N SER A 116 2.60 10.50 -5.71
CA SER A 116 3.57 11.58 -5.69
C SER A 116 4.44 11.51 -4.43
N PHE A 117 5.60 12.19 -4.45
CA PHE A 117 6.44 12.30 -3.25
C PHE A 117 5.69 12.93 -2.07
N GLY A 118 4.85 13.94 -2.33
CA GLY A 118 3.95 14.49 -1.31
C GLY A 118 3.00 13.44 -0.75
N GLY A 119 2.39 12.64 -1.63
CA GLY A 119 1.51 11.54 -1.23
C GLY A 119 2.19 10.42 -0.43
N LEU A 120 3.50 10.24 -0.57
CA LEU A 120 4.27 9.31 0.25
C LEU A 120 4.36 9.78 1.72
N VAL A 121 4.42 11.08 1.93
CA VAL A 121 4.55 11.72 3.25
C VAL A 121 3.19 12.00 3.89
N ASP A 122 2.12 12.09 3.09
CA ASP A 122 0.76 12.40 3.54
C ASP A 122 0.22 11.47 4.65
N PRO A 123 0.48 10.14 4.65
CA PRO A 123 0.07 9.29 5.77
C PRO A 123 0.60 9.75 7.14
N PHE A 124 1.60 10.65 7.17
CA PHE A 124 2.21 11.18 8.40
C PHE A 124 1.73 12.58 8.74
N ARG A 125 1.49 13.38 7.71
CA ARG A 125 1.01 14.76 7.87
C ARG A 125 -0.47 14.82 8.16
N ASN A 126 -1.21 13.75 7.89
CA ASN A 126 -2.63 13.90 7.70
C ASN A 126 -3.46 13.48 8.90
N ARG A 127 -3.84 14.50 9.64
CA ARG A 127 -5.14 14.55 10.30
C ARG A 127 -6.26 15.03 9.37
N VAL A 128 -5.92 15.64 8.21
CA VAL A 128 -6.89 16.28 7.32
C VAL A 128 -6.29 16.35 5.92
N GLY A 129 -6.19 15.25 5.23
CA GLY A 129 -5.78 15.24 3.84
C GLY A 129 -6.89 14.71 2.93
N ARG A 130 -6.66 14.82 1.65
CA ARG A 130 -7.59 14.49 0.56
C ARG A 130 -8.26 13.11 0.68
N TYR A 131 -7.72 12.26 1.57
CA TYR A 131 -8.26 11.00 2.03
C TYR A 131 -8.19 11.01 3.56
N GLY A 132 -9.18 11.61 4.20
CA GLY A 132 -9.27 11.64 5.66
C GLY A 132 -9.44 10.25 6.26
N PHE A 133 -9.23 10.09 7.56
CA PHE A 133 -9.50 8.83 8.28
C PHE A 133 -10.95 8.33 8.14
N ASP A 134 -11.84 9.18 7.65
CA ASP A 134 -13.26 8.91 7.45
C ASP A 134 -13.61 8.61 5.98
N ASP A 135 -12.62 8.50 5.08
CA ASP A 135 -12.88 8.14 3.69
C ASP A 135 -13.13 6.62 3.59
N PRO A 136 -14.37 6.19 3.24
CA PRO A 136 -14.72 4.78 3.15
C PRO A 136 -13.96 4.03 2.05
N LEU A 137 -13.28 4.75 1.13
CA LEU A 137 -12.48 4.18 0.05
C LEU A 137 -11.03 3.89 0.47
N VAL A 138 -10.65 4.23 1.71
CA VAL A 138 -9.29 4.11 2.17
C VAL A 138 -9.21 3.21 3.40
N ASP A 139 -8.67 2.02 3.24
CA ASP A 139 -8.33 1.15 4.38
C ASP A 139 -7.07 1.67 5.08
N HIS A 140 -7.25 2.34 6.20
CA HIS A 140 -6.17 2.83 7.04
C HIS A 140 -5.88 1.87 8.19
N ARG A 141 -4.68 1.37 8.25
CA ARG A 141 -4.19 0.58 9.38
C ARG A 141 -3.04 1.28 10.07
N MET A 142 -3.19 1.49 11.35
CA MET A 142 -2.15 2.07 12.20
C MET A 142 -1.93 1.21 13.43
N THR A 143 -0.69 0.79 13.63
CA THR A 143 -0.27 0.08 14.84
C THR A 143 0.91 0.81 15.46
N ASN A 144 0.80 1.10 16.75
CA ASN A 144 1.89 1.61 17.57
C ASN A 144 2.20 0.57 18.65
N PHE A 145 3.46 0.19 18.74
CA PHE A 145 3.96 -0.65 19.80
C PHE A 145 4.97 0.15 20.63
N PHE A 146 4.79 0.13 21.93
CA PHE A 146 5.68 0.79 22.85
C PHE A 146 6.07 -0.18 23.96
N ALA A 147 7.37 -0.34 24.22
CA ALA A 147 7.88 -1.19 25.28
C ALA A 147 8.99 -0.49 26.07
N ILE A 148 9.00 -0.70 27.38
CA ILE A 148 10.04 -0.25 28.29
C ILE A 148 10.58 -1.47 29.03
N LYS A 149 11.92 -1.61 29.05
CA LYS A 149 12.62 -2.61 29.83
C LYS A 149 13.63 -1.92 30.73
N ILE A 150 13.55 -2.22 32.03
CA ILE A 150 14.49 -1.71 33.06
C ILE A 150 15.26 -2.89 33.61
N ASN A 151 16.59 -2.83 33.54
CA ASN A 151 17.47 -3.73 34.23
C ASN A 151 18.15 -2.93 35.35
N TYR A 152 18.13 -3.46 36.56
CA TYR A 152 18.78 -2.86 37.71
C TYR A 152 19.82 -3.82 38.30
N TRP A 153 21.03 -3.33 38.46
CA TRP A 153 22.11 -4.09 39.09
C TRP A 153 22.26 -3.66 40.55
N LEU A 154 22.13 -4.63 41.48
CA LEU A 154 22.41 -4.48 42.88
C LEU A 154 23.83 -5.04 43.15
N ALA A 155 24.80 -4.17 43.48
CA ALA A 155 26.05 -4.64 44.05
C ALA A 155 25.80 -4.96 45.53
N MET A 156 25.97 -6.20 45.90
CA MET A 156 26.05 -6.62 47.28
C MET A 156 27.49 -6.50 47.75
#